data_42c2faec691003a87213f932b14f3fdd
#
_entry.id   42c2faec691003a87213f932b14f3fdd
#
_cell.length_a   1.000
_cell.length_b   1.000
_cell.length_c   1.000
_cell.angle_alpha   90.00
_cell.angle_beta   90.00
_cell.angle_gamma   90.00
#
_symmetry.space_group_name_H-M   'P 1'
#
loop_
_entity.id
_entity.type
_entity.pdbx_description
1 polymer ?
#
loop_
_entity_poly.entity_id
_entity_poly.type
_entity_poly.pdbx_seq_one_letter_code
_entity_poly.pdbx_strand_id
1 'polypeptide(L)'
;FLLMVGVQWYILFNVLAGSVQIAQQHTDSFKLMGLGWKERWKKLYLPSVFPFLVTGWITAAGGAWYASIVTEYLEYGGNTYMTDGLGSLITRATADGNFQLLCAALMVMVSLVILLNRSVWKFLFRYAETRFKMEG
;
A
#
# COMPACT_ATOMS: atom_id res chain seq x y z
N PHE A 1 -6.71 13.84 1.47
CA PHE A 1 -5.95 13.98 2.73
C PHE A 1 -6.24 12.82 3.68
N LEU A 2 -7.52 12.57 4.05
CA LEU A 2 -7.94 11.49 4.96
C LEU A 2 -7.45 10.12 4.51
N LEU A 3 -7.54 9.83 3.22
CA LEU A 3 -7.08 8.58 2.63
C LEU A 3 -5.57 8.40 2.81
N MET A 4 -4.77 9.46 2.59
CA MET A 4 -3.32 9.39 2.79
C MET A 4 -2.96 9.14 4.27
N VAL A 5 -3.62 9.80 5.19
CA VAL A 5 -3.39 9.59 6.63
C VAL A 5 -3.76 8.16 7.05
N GLY A 6 -4.86 7.61 6.50
CA GLY A 6 -5.31 6.27 6.81
C GLY A 6 -4.37 5.15 6.32
N VAL A 7 -3.70 5.33 5.18
CA VAL A 7 -2.90 4.25 4.57
C VAL A 7 -1.40 4.36 4.83
N GLN A 8 -0.88 5.51 5.27
CA GLN A 8 0.56 5.69 5.53
C GLN A 8 1.13 4.71 6.55
N TRP A 9 0.32 4.26 7.51
CA TRP A 9 0.73 3.33 8.56
C TRP A 9 1.16 1.98 8.00
N TYR A 10 0.52 1.50 6.93
CA TYR A 10 0.90 0.25 6.28
C TYR A 10 2.31 0.30 5.72
N ILE A 11 2.68 1.42 5.11
CA ILE A 11 4.04 1.64 4.58
C ILE A 11 5.03 1.73 5.73
N LEU A 12 4.72 2.53 6.75
CA LEU A 12 5.58 2.74 7.89
C LEU A 12 5.93 1.43 8.61
N PHE A 13 4.94 0.61 8.94
CA PHE A 13 5.17 -0.65 9.64
C PHE A 13 5.95 -1.65 8.79
N ASN A 14 5.70 -1.74 7.49
CA ASN A 14 6.47 -2.62 6.61
C ASN A 14 7.93 -2.18 6.50
N VAL A 15 8.19 -0.87 6.37
CA VAL A 15 9.57 -0.33 6.34
C VAL A 15 10.28 -0.54 7.67
N LEU A 16 9.60 -0.32 8.80
CA LEU A 16 10.15 -0.58 10.13
C LEU A 16 10.51 -2.07 10.31
N ALA A 17 9.59 -2.97 9.98
CA ALA A 17 9.84 -4.41 10.06
C ALA A 17 11.04 -4.82 9.20
N GLY A 18 11.13 -4.31 7.97
CA GLY A 18 12.26 -4.54 7.09
C GLY A 18 13.57 -4.00 7.66
N SER A 19 13.57 -2.81 8.22
CA SER A 19 14.78 -2.19 8.79
C SER A 19 15.32 -2.96 9.99
N VAL A 20 14.45 -3.46 10.85
CA VAL A 20 14.82 -4.29 12.01
C VAL A 20 15.43 -5.62 11.57
N GLN A 21 14.81 -6.28 10.61
CA GLN A 21 15.31 -7.55 10.09
C GLN A 21 16.70 -7.42 9.45
N ILE A 22 16.92 -6.35 8.67
CA ILE A 22 18.22 -6.07 8.04
C ILE A 22 19.29 -5.78 9.10
N ALA A 23 18.93 -4.99 10.12
CA ALA A 23 19.86 -4.67 11.20
C ALA A 23 20.33 -5.92 11.95
N GLN A 24 19.44 -6.88 12.19
CA GLN A 24 19.79 -8.14 12.86
C GLN A 24 20.68 -9.04 12.03
N GLN A 25 20.45 -9.14 10.72
CA GLN A 25 21.18 -10.06 9.83
C GLN A 25 22.58 -9.55 9.45
N HIS A 26 22.79 -8.25 9.39
CA HIS A 26 23.98 -7.68 8.75
C HIS A 26 24.85 -6.79 9.63
N THR A 27 24.45 -6.51 10.88
CA THR A 27 25.16 -5.56 11.74
C THR A 27 26.63 -5.92 11.96
N ASP A 28 26.95 -7.19 12.07
CA ASP A 28 28.33 -7.67 12.34
C ASP A 28 29.20 -7.69 11.08
N SER A 29 28.63 -8.09 9.95
CA SER A 29 29.35 -8.12 8.66
C SER A 29 29.75 -6.71 8.17
N PHE A 30 28.94 -5.68 8.48
CA PHE A 30 29.19 -4.31 7.99
C PHE A 30 30.16 -3.51 8.86
N LYS A 31 30.30 -3.84 10.14
CA LYS A 31 31.38 -3.28 10.98
C LYS A 31 32.76 -3.65 10.45
N LEU A 32 32.90 -4.83 9.85
CA LEU A 32 34.15 -5.33 9.30
C LEU A 32 34.53 -4.67 7.96
N MET A 33 33.57 -4.15 7.19
CA MET A 33 33.83 -3.57 5.86
C MET A 33 34.28 -2.11 5.87
N GLY A 34 34.32 -1.42 7.01
CA GLY A 34 34.81 -0.03 7.12
C GLY A 34 34.06 1.02 6.28
N LEU A 35 32.85 0.69 5.79
CA LEU A 35 32.07 1.56 4.90
C LEU A 35 31.59 2.83 5.60
N GLY A 36 31.74 3.97 4.91
CA GLY A 36 31.23 5.25 5.39
C GLY A 36 29.70 5.29 5.47
N TRP A 37 29.13 6.17 6.33
CA TRP A 37 27.69 6.31 6.57
C TRP A 37 26.86 6.45 5.28
N LYS A 38 27.31 7.28 4.33
CA LYS A 38 26.58 7.51 3.05
C LYS A 38 26.59 6.29 2.15
N GLU A 39 27.67 5.51 2.16
CA GLU A 39 27.77 4.28 1.36
C GLU A 39 26.91 3.18 1.94
N ARG A 40 26.83 3.05 3.26
CA ARG A 40 25.91 2.12 3.93
C ARG A 40 24.46 2.38 3.56
N TRP A 41 24.03 3.64 3.58
CA TRP A 41 22.68 4.02 3.20
C TRP A 41 22.36 3.67 1.74
N LYS A 42 23.24 4.03 0.81
CA LYS A 42 22.97 3.90 -0.63
C LYS A 42 23.14 2.47 -1.15
N LYS A 43 24.14 1.75 -0.66
CA LYS A 43 24.47 0.40 -1.16
C LYS A 43 23.81 -0.72 -0.36
N LEU A 44 23.39 -0.46 0.86
CA LEU A 44 22.84 -1.47 1.75
C LEU A 44 21.39 -1.19 2.13
N TYR A 45 21.15 -0.14 2.95
CA TYR A 45 19.81 0.07 3.52
C TYR A 45 18.75 0.30 2.44
N LEU A 46 19.04 1.14 1.46
CA LEU A 46 18.07 1.48 0.41
C LEU A 46 17.66 0.25 -0.41
N PRO A 47 18.59 -0.54 -0.98
CA PRO A 47 18.20 -1.73 -1.76
C PRO A 47 17.56 -2.81 -0.89
N SER A 48 18.00 -2.99 0.35
CA SER A 48 17.46 -4.01 1.24
C SER A 48 16.06 -3.67 1.79
N VAL A 49 15.77 -2.38 2.04
CA VAL A 49 14.44 -1.92 2.48
C VAL A 49 13.44 -1.83 1.32
N PHE A 50 13.90 -1.72 0.09
CA PHE A 50 13.05 -1.51 -1.07
C PHE A 50 11.97 -2.61 -1.26
N PRO A 51 12.24 -3.90 -1.12
CA PRO A 51 11.21 -4.94 -1.19
C PRO A 51 10.12 -4.77 -0.13
N PHE A 52 10.50 -4.38 1.10
CA PHE A 52 9.54 -4.13 2.18
C PHE A 52 8.69 -2.89 1.91
N LEU A 53 9.27 -1.87 1.30
CA LEU A 53 8.55 -0.67 0.87
C LEU A 53 7.51 -1.02 -0.22
N VAL A 54 7.88 -1.86 -1.18
CA VAL A 54 6.94 -2.35 -2.21
C VAL A 54 5.80 -3.16 -1.57
N THR A 55 6.11 -4.03 -0.61
CA THR A 55 5.09 -4.77 0.16
C THR A 55 4.18 -3.82 0.93
N GLY A 56 4.76 -2.79 1.57
CA GLY A 56 4.00 -1.73 2.25
C GLY A 56 3.06 -0.98 1.30
N TRP A 57 3.48 -0.67 0.10
CA TRP A 57 2.63 -0.03 -0.92
C TRP A 57 1.48 -0.92 -1.37
N ILE A 58 1.72 -2.22 -1.55
CA ILE A 58 0.66 -3.18 -1.91
C ILE A 58 -0.39 -3.25 -0.81
N THR A 59 0.05 -3.35 0.44
CA THR A 59 -0.84 -3.40 1.59
C THR A 59 -1.60 -2.07 1.75
N ALA A 60 -0.92 -0.94 1.58
CA ALA A 60 -1.52 0.39 1.59
C ALA A 60 -2.57 0.56 0.49
N ALA A 61 -2.29 0.07 -0.73
CA ALA A 61 -3.26 0.10 -1.82
C ALA A 61 -4.52 -0.70 -1.50
N GLY A 62 -4.39 -1.88 -0.87
CA GLY A 62 -5.54 -2.64 -0.38
C GLY A 62 -6.37 -1.87 0.65
N GLY A 63 -5.70 -1.25 1.63
CA GLY A 63 -6.35 -0.38 2.62
C GLY A 63 -6.99 0.87 2.01
N ALA A 64 -6.38 1.43 0.95
CA ALA A 64 -6.89 2.60 0.26
C ALA A 64 -8.25 2.35 -0.41
N TRP A 65 -8.48 1.16 -0.97
CA TRP A 65 -9.78 0.81 -1.54
C TRP A 65 -10.90 0.81 -0.50
N TYR A 66 -10.61 0.27 0.68
CA TYR A 66 -11.57 0.33 1.79
C TYR A 66 -11.79 1.75 2.30
N ALA A 67 -10.71 2.51 2.48
CA ALA A 67 -10.77 3.89 2.94
C ALA A 67 -11.49 4.80 1.93
N SER A 68 -11.42 4.51 0.62
CA SER A 68 -12.12 5.25 -0.43
C SER A 68 -13.64 5.22 -0.22
N ILE A 69 -14.21 4.06 0.11
CA ILE A 69 -15.64 3.92 0.36
C ILE A 69 -16.07 4.87 1.49
N VAL A 70 -15.28 4.90 2.57
CA VAL A 70 -15.59 5.73 3.75
C VAL A 70 -15.39 7.22 3.48
N THR A 71 -14.36 7.59 2.70
CA THR A 71 -14.04 8.99 2.42
C THR A 71 -14.92 9.62 1.35
N GLU A 72 -15.52 8.82 0.46
CA GLU A 72 -16.44 9.30 -0.57
C GLU A 72 -17.83 9.61 -0.02
N TYR A 73 -18.20 9.08 1.14
CA TYR A 73 -19.46 9.32 1.82
C TYR A 73 -19.22 9.56 3.31
N LEU A 74 -19.34 10.81 3.74
CA LEU A 74 -19.12 11.27 5.10
C LEU A 74 -20.32 12.02 5.62
N GLU A 75 -20.87 11.57 6.75
CA GLU A 75 -21.87 12.31 7.52
C GLU A 75 -21.20 12.99 8.72
N TYR A 76 -21.24 14.31 8.76
CA TYR A 76 -20.69 15.07 9.86
C TYR A 76 -21.57 16.28 10.19
N GLY A 77 -21.95 16.40 11.47
CA GLY A 77 -22.73 17.55 11.96
C GLY A 77 -24.10 17.71 11.31
N GLY A 78 -24.76 16.60 10.90
CA GLY A 78 -26.06 16.63 10.21
C GLY A 78 -25.99 16.96 8.72
N ASN A 79 -24.79 17.15 8.17
CA ASN A 79 -24.57 17.35 6.75
C ASN A 79 -23.92 16.10 6.13
N THR A 80 -24.39 15.73 4.95
CA THR A 80 -23.80 14.64 4.15
C THR A 80 -22.83 15.22 3.13
N TYR A 81 -21.58 14.91 3.27
CA TYR A 81 -20.52 15.26 2.32
C TYR A 81 -20.29 14.07 1.42
N MET A 82 -20.51 14.23 0.12
CA MET A 82 -20.44 13.15 -0.83
C MET A 82 -19.73 13.57 -2.09
N THR A 83 -18.89 12.66 -2.60
CA THR A 83 -18.20 12.79 -3.89
C THR A 83 -18.67 11.68 -4.79
N ASP A 84 -18.87 11.96 -6.07
CA ASP A 84 -19.24 10.92 -7.03
C ASP A 84 -18.11 9.93 -7.19
N GLY A 85 -18.37 8.66 -6.83
CA GLY A 85 -17.42 7.57 -6.87
C GLY A 85 -18.07 6.21 -6.62
N LEU A 86 -17.29 5.14 -6.77
CA LEU A 86 -17.76 3.77 -6.51
C LEU A 86 -18.13 3.56 -5.04
N GLY A 87 -17.41 4.19 -4.11
CA GLY A 87 -17.68 4.08 -2.69
C GLY A 87 -19.02 4.73 -2.31
N SER A 88 -19.29 5.93 -2.81
CA SER A 88 -20.56 6.61 -2.59
C SER A 88 -21.73 5.86 -3.23
N LEU A 89 -21.51 5.25 -4.40
CA LEU A 89 -22.51 4.40 -5.07
C LEU A 89 -22.85 3.16 -4.24
N ILE A 90 -21.85 2.48 -3.68
CA ILE A 90 -22.02 1.33 -2.79
C ILE A 90 -22.83 1.73 -1.54
N THR A 91 -22.46 2.86 -0.92
CA THR A 91 -23.13 3.34 0.29
C THR A 91 -24.59 3.71 0.02
N ARG A 92 -24.88 4.41 -1.09
CA ARG A 92 -26.27 4.72 -1.51
C ARG A 92 -27.06 3.46 -1.81
N ALA A 93 -26.53 2.54 -2.62
CA ALA A 93 -27.20 1.28 -2.95
C ALA A 93 -27.53 0.46 -1.71
N THR A 94 -26.67 0.52 -0.68
CA THR A 94 -26.91 -0.12 0.61
C THR A 94 -28.03 0.58 1.39
N ALA A 95 -28.02 1.90 1.44
CA ALA A 95 -29.05 2.69 2.14
C ALA A 95 -30.44 2.53 1.49
N ASP A 96 -30.48 2.49 0.16
CA ASP A 96 -31.71 2.33 -0.63
C ASP A 96 -32.23 0.87 -0.68
N GLY A 97 -31.46 -0.09 -0.16
CA GLY A 97 -31.77 -1.51 -0.22
C GLY A 97 -31.75 -2.08 -1.64
N ASN A 98 -31.07 -1.40 -2.56
CA ASN A 98 -30.97 -1.83 -3.96
C ASN A 98 -29.83 -2.84 -4.14
N PHE A 99 -30.11 -4.11 -3.83
CA PHE A 99 -29.12 -5.19 -3.90
C PHE A 99 -28.57 -5.45 -5.30
N GLN A 100 -29.35 -5.18 -6.35
CA GLN A 100 -28.89 -5.35 -7.73
C GLN A 100 -27.78 -4.35 -8.07
N LEU A 101 -27.98 -3.09 -7.75
CA LEU A 101 -27.00 -2.03 -7.93
C LEU A 101 -25.78 -2.25 -7.05
N LEU A 102 -25.98 -2.68 -5.80
CA LEU A 102 -24.90 -3.00 -4.86
C LEU A 102 -24.00 -4.11 -5.41
N CYS A 103 -24.59 -5.23 -5.87
CA CYS A 103 -23.82 -6.32 -6.46
C CYS A 103 -23.06 -5.87 -7.72
N ALA A 104 -23.67 -5.07 -8.58
CA ALA A 104 -23.00 -4.55 -9.78
C ALA A 104 -21.81 -3.66 -9.41
N ALA A 105 -21.98 -2.73 -8.46
CA ALA A 105 -20.92 -1.84 -8.00
C ALA A 105 -19.75 -2.61 -7.35
N LEU A 106 -20.06 -3.63 -6.53
CA LEU A 106 -19.04 -4.49 -5.92
C LEU A 106 -18.28 -5.30 -6.97
N MET A 107 -18.97 -5.85 -7.99
CA MET A 107 -18.30 -6.58 -9.08
C MET A 107 -17.35 -5.69 -9.88
N VAL A 108 -17.75 -4.47 -10.17
CA VAL A 108 -16.89 -3.48 -10.84
C VAL A 108 -15.68 -3.16 -9.97
N MET A 109 -15.87 -2.91 -8.69
CA MET A 109 -14.80 -2.61 -7.75
C MET A 109 -13.79 -3.75 -7.64
N VAL A 110 -14.26 -4.99 -7.45
CA VAL A 110 -13.41 -6.17 -7.37
C VAL A 110 -12.61 -6.39 -8.66
N SER A 111 -13.27 -6.24 -9.82
CA SER A 111 -12.61 -6.36 -11.12
C SER A 111 -11.49 -5.32 -11.29
N LEU A 112 -11.74 -4.09 -10.89
CA LEU A 112 -10.79 -2.99 -10.95
C LEU A 112 -9.59 -3.22 -10.03
N VAL A 113 -9.83 -3.68 -8.80
CA VAL A 113 -8.78 -4.06 -7.83
C VAL A 113 -7.91 -5.19 -8.37
N ILE A 114 -8.52 -6.25 -8.94
CA ILE A 114 -7.79 -7.38 -9.54
C ILE A 114 -6.92 -6.91 -10.71
N LEU A 115 -7.48 -6.09 -11.62
CA LEU A 115 -6.75 -5.56 -12.77
C LEU A 115 -5.55 -4.72 -12.34
N LEU A 116 -5.73 -3.80 -11.39
CA LEU A 116 -4.64 -2.98 -10.86
C LEU A 116 -3.60 -3.83 -10.14
N ASN A 117 -4.04 -4.75 -9.30
CA ASN A 117 -3.13 -5.63 -8.56
C ASN A 117 -2.31 -6.50 -9.53
N ARG A 118 -2.93 -7.04 -10.56
CA ARG A 118 -2.24 -7.88 -11.55
C ARG A 118 -1.28 -7.10 -12.46
N SER A 119 -1.62 -5.86 -12.81
CA SER A 119 -0.83 -5.06 -13.76
C SER A 119 0.32 -4.30 -13.08
N VAL A 120 0.02 -3.55 -12.03
CA VAL A 120 0.98 -2.65 -11.39
C VAL A 120 1.95 -3.42 -10.50
N TRP A 121 1.42 -4.32 -9.65
CA TRP A 121 2.24 -4.97 -8.65
C TRP A 121 3.15 -6.05 -9.24
N LYS A 122 2.72 -6.78 -10.28
CA LYS A 122 3.62 -7.69 -10.99
C LYS A 122 4.80 -6.97 -11.62
N PHE A 123 4.57 -5.79 -12.16
CA PHE A 123 5.63 -4.97 -12.74
C PHE A 123 6.61 -4.48 -11.66
N LEU A 124 6.10 -3.96 -10.54
CA LEU A 124 6.91 -3.46 -9.43
C LEU A 124 7.70 -4.56 -8.73
N PHE A 125 7.09 -5.72 -8.49
CA PHE A 125 7.81 -6.87 -7.92
C PHE A 125 8.93 -7.35 -8.83
N ARG A 126 8.65 -7.51 -10.12
CA ARG A 126 9.65 -7.92 -11.09
C ARG A 126 10.80 -6.92 -11.16
N TYR A 127 10.51 -5.63 -11.10
CA TYR A 127 11.52 -4.58 -11.07
C TYR A 127 12.35 -4.62 -9.78
N ALA A 128 11.72 -4.82 -8.64
CA ALA A 128 12.40 -4.94 -7.35
C ALA A 128 13.32 -6.18 -7.33
N GLU A 129 12.85 -7.33 -7.79
CA GLU A 129 13.63 -8.57 -7.84
C GLU A 129 14.82 -8.50 -8.78
N THR A 130 14.64 -7.89 -9.97
CA THR A 130 15.73 -7.85 -10.97
C THR A 130 16.82 -6.85 -10.62
N ARG A 131 16.49 -5.76 -9.93
CA ARG A 131 17.44 -4.67 -9.68
C ARG A 131 18.03 -4.69 -8.26
N PHE A 132 17.38 -5.38 -7.32
CA PHE A 132 17.78 -5.41 -5.92
C PHE A 132 17.97 -6.84 -5.36
N LYS A 133 17.94 -7.88 -6.21
CA LYS A 133 18.48 -9.19 -5.82
C LYS A 133 19.96 -8.99 -5.60
N MET A 134 20.39 -8.96 -4.36
CA MET A 134 21.75 -9.28 -4.03
C MET A 134 21.89 -10.78 -4.30
N GLU A 135 22.68 -11.12 -5.29
CA GLU A 135 23.11 -12.49 -5.53
C GLU A 135 23.75 -13.01 -4.24
N GLY A 136 23.08 -13.98 -3.62
CA GLY A 136 23.62 -14.84 -2.60
C GLY A 136 24.05 -16.15 -3.24
#